data_7a7504950ea9f615e6deef26e64d4f39
#
_entry.id   7a7504950ea9f615e6deef26e64d4f39
#
_cell.length_a   1.000
_cell.length_b   1.000
_cell.length_c   1.000
_cell.angle_alpha   90.00
_cell.angle_beta   90.00
_cell.angle_gamma   90.00
#
_symmetry.space_group_name_H-M   'P 1'
#
loop_
_entity.id
_entity.type
_entity.pdbx_description
1 polymer ?
#
loop_
_entity_poly.entity_id
_entity_poly.type
_entity_poly.pdbx_seq_one_letter_code
_entity_poly.pdbx_strand_id
1 'polypeptide(L)'
;MAGGVGSRFWPMSTPEKPKQFIDVLGIGKSLIQLTVERFNTVIPIENVWIVTSERYKNIVMEQLPEVPESQILLEPCMRNTAPCIEYVSRKIYAKYPEANLVFSPADHIVLDVNTFREVIKNSLEFTENRDVILTLGMMPTRPETGYGYIKACGCQQTTDNGQQLCRDVTPVASNIHKVEAFKEKPNLETAKSYLNEGGYYWNAGIFIWNAKMVVKTIANLVPDLASVFDTIAPYFYTDKEPEIINQYFPTCPNISIDYAVMEKSKEVFVYPADFGWSDLGTWGSLYTHLDQDENNNASVGQNIKLIDCKNCVVHTPSERKVVIQGLDNYIIAESDNTLLICRKEDEQQIKDWQK
;
A
#
# COMPACT_ATOMS: atom_id res chain seq x y z
N MET A 1 -0.45 6.75 3.21
CA MET A 1 -0.12 7.31 1.88
C MET A 1 -1.35 7.16 0.97
N ALA A 2 -1.96 8.26 0.54
CA ALA A 2 -3.26 8.27 -0.15
C ALA A 2 -3.22 9.10 -1.47
N GLY A 3 -2.21 8.85 -2.31
CA GLY A 3 -1.93 9.65 -3.49
C GLY A 3 -2.21 9.01 -4.87
N GLY A 4 -2.45 7.71 -4.94
CA GLY A 4 -2.69 7.00 -6.22
C GLY A 4 -4.08 7.26 -6.80
N VAL A 5 -4.25 7.19 -8.13
CA VAL A 5 -5.56 7.33 -8.81
C VAL A 5 -6.28 5.99 -8.96
N GLY A 6 -5.56 4.88 -9.12
CA GLY A 6 -6.18 3.55 -9.28
C GLY A 6 -6.93 3.37 -10.61
N SER A 7 -6.41 3.90 -11.70
CA SER A 7 -7.06 4.00 -13.03
C SER A 7 -7.62 2.69 -13.63
N ARG A 8 -7.12 1.53 -13.18
CA ARG A 8 -7.62 0.21 -13.63
C ARG A 8 -8.99 -0.14 -13.07
N PHE A 9 -9.47 0.56 -12.03
CA PHE A 9 -10.81 0.41 -11.46
C PHE A 9 -11.85 1.32 -12.09
N TRP A 10 -11.53 1.96 -13.22
CA TRP A 10 -12.54 2.68 -13.96
C TRP A 10 -13.73 1.76 -14.34
N PRO A 11 -14.97 2.24 -14.28
CA PRO A 11 -15.45 3.62 -14.04
C PRO A 11 -15.58 4.02 -12.56
N MET A 12 -15.36 3.12 -11.60
CA MET A 12 -15.48 3.44 -10.18
C MET A 12 -14.44 4.44 -9.71
N SER A 13 -13.18 4.24 -10.13
CA SER A 13 -12.07 5.11 -9.78
C SER A 13 -11.85 6.15 -10.88
N THR A 14 -11.91 7.41 -10.48
CA THR A 14 -11.65 8.58 -11.35
C THR A 14 -10.59 9.49 -10.72
N PRO A 15 -10.03 10.46 -11.47
CA PRO A 15 -9.14 11.46 -10.88
C PRO A 15 -9.77 12.28 -9.76
N GLU A 16 -11.10 12.46 -9.76
CA GLU A 16 -11.86 13.16 -8.73
C GLU A 16 -12.11 12.31 -7.51
N LYS A 17 -12.33 11.00 -7.70
CA LYS A 17 -12.58 10.02 -6.65
C LYS A 17 -11.70 8.77 -6.85
N PRO A 18 -10.42 8.83 -6.43
CA PRO A 18 -9.50 7.70 -6.49
C PRO A 18 -9.94 6.49 -5.67
N LYS A 19 -9.36 5.34 -6.00
CA LYS A 19 -9.68 4.03 -5.43
C LYS A 19 -9.75 4.01 -3.90
N GLN A 20 -8.84 4.68 -3.21
CA GLN A 20 -8.80 4.71 -1.74
C GLN A 20 -10.04 5.33 -1.08
N PHE A 21 -10.79 6.15 -1.81
CA PHE A 21 -12.00 6.81 -1.31
C PHE A 21 -13.30 6.08 -1.70
N ILE A 22 -13.21 4.88 -2.26
CA ILE A 22 -14.33 4.10 -2.77
C ILE A 22 -14.59 2.89 -1.88
N ASP A 23 -15.87 2.58 -1.66
CA ASP A 23 -16.31 1.31 -1.11
C ASP A 23 -16.28 0.23 -2.22
N VAL A 24 -15.10 -0.36 -2.41
CA VAL A 24 -14.87 -1.36 -3.45
C VAL A 24 -15.50 -2.71 -3.10
N LEU A 25 -15.66 -2.97 -1.79
CA LEU A 25 -16.18 -4.24 -1.27
C LEU A 25 -17.71 -4.22 -1.08
N GLY A 26 -18.35 -3.05 -1.15
CA GLY A 26 -19.80 -2.90 -0.94
C GLY A 26 -20.23 -3.09 0.53
N ILE A 27 -19.35 -2.79 1.49
CA ILE A 27 -19.59 -3.00 2.93
C ILE A 27 -19.86 -1.68 3.68
N GLY A 28 -20.04 -0.57 2.96
CA GLY A 28 -20.32 0.75 3.53
C GLY A 28 -19.08 1.52 3.99
N LYS A 29 -17.86 1.06 3.66
CA LYS A 29 -16.59 1.71 4.06
C LYS A 29 -15.63 1.78 2.88
N SER A 30 -15.01 2.94 2.70
CA SER A 30 -13.93 3.11 1.71
C SER A 30 -12.63 2.45 2.16
N LEU A 31 -11.70 2.23 1.21
CA LEU A 31 -10.41 1.60 1.53
C LEU A 31 -9.57 2.40 2.52
N ILE A 32 -9.62 3.74 2.48
CA ILE A 32 -8.90 4.58 3.46
C ILE A 32 -9.48 4.43 4.86
N GLN A 33 -10.82 4.33 4.99
CA GLN A 33 -11.49 4.07 6.27
C GLN A 33 -11.08 2.70 6.82
N LEU A 34 -11.13 1.65 5.99
CA LEU A 34 -10.66 0.32 6.36
C LEU A 34 -9.17 0.31 6.73
N THR A 35 -8.36 1.15 6.06
CA THR A 35 -6.93 1.27 6.36
C THR A 35 -6.70 1.89 7.74
N VAL A 36 -7.38 2.97 8.10
CA VAL A 36 -7.25 3.58 9.44
C VAL A 36 -7.78 2.63 10.50
N GLU A 37 -8.95 2.03 10.29
CA GLU A 37 -9.60 1.13 11.23
C GLU A 37 -8.75 -0.11 11.57
N ARG A 38 -8.01 -0.66 10.60
CA ARG A 38 -7.15 -1.83 10.86
C ARG A 38 -6.03 -1.56 11.85
N PHE A 39 -5.60 -0.30 11.99
CA PHE A 39 -4.60 0.10 12.98
C PHE A 39 -5.16 0.40 14.36
N ASN A 40 -6.50 0.53 14.51
CA ASN A 40 -7.11 0.74 15.81
C ASN A 40 -6.65 -0.35 16.81
N THR A 41 -6.47 0.02 18.07
CA THR A 41 -5.92 -0.81 19.16
C THR A 41 -4.39 -0.99 19.14
N VAL A 42 -3.71 -0.75 18.02
CA VAL A 42 -2.24 -0.78 17.93
C VAL A 42 -1.68 0.64 17.90
N ILE A 43 -2.28 1.53 17.11
CA ILE A 43 -1.89 2.93 16.95
C ILE A 43 -3.08 3.81 17.33
N PRO A 44 -2.95 4.66 18.37
CA PRO A 44 -3.98 5.65 18.72
C PRO A 44 -4.25 6.62 17.56
N ILE A 45 -5.50 7.05 17.41
CA ILE A 45 -5.92 7.90 16.29
C ILE A 45 -5.16 9.23 16.23
N GLU A 46 -4.77 9.78 17.38
CA GLU A 46 -3.94 10.96 17.52
C GLU A 46 -2.50 10.79 17.00
N ASN A 47 -2.12 9.56 16.63
CA ASN A 47 -0.83 9.23 16.00
C ASN A 47 -0.98 8.83 14.52
N VAL A 48 -2.19 8.90 13.97
CA VAL A 48 -2.45 8.60 12.55
C VAL A 48 -2.23 9.87 11.72
N TRP A 49 -1.35 9.77 10.73
CA TRP A 49 -1.05 10.84 9.78
C TRP A 49 -1.47 10.42 8.37
N ILE A 50 -2.15 11.31 7.66
CA ILE A 50 -2.56 11.09 6.27
C ILE A 50 -1.74 12.00 5.38
N VAL A 51 -1.04 11.44 4.39
CA VAL A 51 -0.37 12.21 3.34
C VAL A 51 -1.13 12.00 2.04
N THR A 52 -1.59 13.10 1.45
CA THR A 52 -2.43 13.08 0.24
C THR A 52 -2.20 14.32 -0.62
N SER A 53 -2.74 14.33 -1.84
CA SER A 53 -2.75 15.55 -2.65
C SER A 53 -3.72 16.58 -2.07
N GLU A 54 -3.38 17.88 -2.20
CA GLU A 54 -4.21 18.99 -1.76
C GLU A 54 -5.66 18.89 -2.28
N ARG A 55 -5.86 18.42 -3.51
CA ARG A 55 -7.18 18.21 -4.13
C ARG A 55 -8.10 17.25 -3.38
N TYR A 56 -7.54 16.34 -2.56
CA TYR A 56 -8.29 15.32 -1.83
C TYR A 56 -8.52 15.67 -0.36
N LYS A 57 -8.09 16.85 0.09
CA LYS A 57 -8.24 17.29 1.49
C LYS A 57 -9.67 17.09 2.01
N ASN A 58 -10.65 17.61 1.28
CA ASN A 58 -12.06 17.62 1.72
C ASN A 58 -12.63 16.21 1.85
N ILE A 59 -12.35 15.32 0.90
CA ILE A 59 -12.82 13.93 0.96
C ILE A 59 -12.14 13.15 2.11
N VAL A 60 -10.87 13.43 2.41
CA VAL A 60 -10.19 12.84 3.57
C VAL A 60 -10.85 13.32 4.86
N MET A 61 -11.11 14.61 5.03
CA MET A 61 -11.78 15.16 6.21
C MET A 61 -13.21 14.63 6.39
N GLU A 62 -13.93 14.41 5.28
CA GLU A 62 -15.27 13.82 5.29
C GLU A 62 -15.25 12.35 5.72
N GLN A 63 -14.31 11.56 5.19
CA GLN A 63 -14.25 10.12 5.43
C GLN A 63 -13.53 9.74 6.73
N LEU A 64 -12.65 10.60 7.24
CA LEU A 64 -11.87 10.39 8.46
C LEU A 64 -12.01 11.59 9.43
N PRO A 65 -13.21 11.89 9.88
CA PRO A 65 -13.46 13.07 10.74
C PRO A 65 -12.75 12.99 12.11
N GLU A 66 -12.34 11.79 12.52
CA GLU A 66 -11.59 11.56 13.75
C GLU A 66 -10.10 11.88 13.65
N VAL A 67 -9.54 11.99 12.44
CA VAL A 67 -8.13 12.38 12.24
C VAL A 67 -8.00 13.90 12.32
N PRO A 68 -7.14 14.43 13.21
CA PRO A 68 -6.95 15.88 13.30
C PRO A 68 -6.49 16.50 11.98
N GLU A 69 -7.06 17.64 11.59
CA GLU A 69 -6.68 18.31 10.33
C GLU A 69 -5.17 18.61 10.27
N SER A 70 -4.53 18.90 11.40
CA SER A 70 -3.08 19.14 11.48
C SER A 70 -2.21 17.91 11.14
N GLN A 71 -2.82 16.71 11.08
CA GLN A 71 -2.18 15.45 10.71
C GLN A 71 -2.51 15.02 9.26
N ILE A 72 -3.27 15.83 8.53
CA ILE A 72 -3.51 15.67 7.10
C ILE A 72 -2.49 16.52 6.36
N LEU A 73 -1.42 15.88 5.85
CA LEU A 73 -0.36 16.55 5.10
C LEU A 73 -0.71 16.59 3.62
N LEU A 74 -0.59 17.77 3.03
CA LEU A 74 -0.99 18.03 1.66
C LEU A 74 0.24 18.18 0.76
N GLU A 75 0.30 17.32 -0.26
CA GLU A 75 1.30 17.41 -1.33
C GLU A 75 0.77 18.31 -2.44
N PRO A 76 1.47 19.39 -2.81
CA PRO A 76 1.03 20.29 -3.87
C PRO A 76 1.09 19.66 -5.26
N CYS A 77 1.91 18.62 -5.42
CA CYS A 77 2.01 17.84 -6.65
C CYS A 77 2.48 16.40 -6.35
N MET A 78 2.22 15.49 -7.27
CA MET A 78 2.66 14.09 -7.14
C MET A 78 4.16 13.95 -7.43
N ARG A 79 4.92 13.39 -6.49
CA ARG A 79 6.36 13.13 -6.58
C ARG A 79 6.73 11.70 -6.18
N ASN A 80 5.76 10.78 -6.22
CA ASN A 80 5.93 9.38 -5.84
C ASN A 80 6.17 9.19 -4.33
N THR A 81 6.53 7.99 -3.87
CA THR A 81 6.46 7.61 -2.45
C THR A 81 7.65 8.07 -1.62
N ALA A 82 8.85 8.29 -2.19
CA ALA A 82 9.98 8.74 -1.38
C ALA A 82 9.80 10.16 -0.83
N PRO A 83 9.39 11.19 -1.61
CA PRO A 83 9.07 12.51 -1.07
C PRO A 83 7.91 12.51 -0.07
N CYS A 84 6.89 11.67 -0.31
CA CYS A 84 5.77 11.48 0.61
C CYS A 84 6.25 11.01 2.00
N ILE A 85 7.09 9.96 2.02
CA ILE A 85 7.66 9.39 3.25
C ILE A 85 8.58 10.40 3.93
N GLU A 86 9.47 11.07 3.18
CA GLU A 86 10.39 12.07 3.75
C GLU A 86 9.62 13.23 4.37
N TYR A 87 8.57 13.74 3.71
CA TYR A 87 7.76 14.83 4.23
C TYR A 87 7.19 14.53 5.62
N VAL A 88 6.44 13.44 5.76
CA VAL A 88 5.82 13.10 7.03
C VAL A 88 6.87 12.72 8.09
N SER A 89 7.95 12.03 7.68
CA SER A 89 9.01 11.64 8.60
C SER A 89 9.73 12.84 9.19
N ARG A 90 10.15 13.80 8.36
CA ARG A 90 10.80 15.04 8.81
C ARG A 90 9.89 15.85 9.72
N LYS A 91 8.61 15.93 9.38
CA LYS A 91 7.66 16.68 10.19
C LYS A 91 7.44 16.03 11.55
N ILE A 92 7.31 14.70 11.61
CA ILE A 92 7.20 13.99 12.89
C ILE A 92 8.50 14.07 13.66
N TYR A 93 9.64 13.83 13.00
CA TYR A 93 10.97 13.90 13.62
C TYR A 93 11.26 15.23 14.31
N ALA A 94 10.80 16.35 13.74
CA ALA A 94 10.97 17.68 14.32
C ALA A 94 10.35 17.84 15.72
N LYS A 95 9.32 17.05 16.06
CA LYS A 95 8.68 17.05 17.40
C LYS A 95 8.96 15.79 18.21
N TYR A 96 9.10 14.65 17.53
CA TYR A 96 9.19 13.34 18.15
C TYR A 96 10.35 12.55 17.52
N PRO A 97 11.61 12.88 17.86
CA PRO A 97 12.78 12.28 17.22
C PRO A 97 12.91 10.76 17.45
N GLU A 98 12.32 10.25 18.53
CA GLU A 98 12.32 8.83 18.87
C GLU A 98 11.06 8.07 18.33
N ALA A 99 10.23 8.73 17.50
CA ALA A 99 9.03 8.11 16.97
C ALA A 99 9.38 6.91 16.08
N ASN A 100 8.66 5.78 16.31
CA ASN A 100 8.71 4.62 15.44
C ASN A 100 7.51 4.68 14.48
N LEU A 101 7.75 4.57 13.19
CA LEU A 101 6.79 4.90 12.13
C LEU A 101 6.37 3.66 11.37
N VAL A 102 5.07 3.58 11.05
CA VAL A 102 4.51 2.60 10.10
C VAL A 102 3.97 3.35 8.89
N PHE A 103 4.51 3.06 7.72
CA PHE A 103 4.00 3.58 6.45
C PHE A 103 3.14 2.51 5.77
N SER A 104 1.91 2.85 5.43
CA SER A 104 0.99 1.95 4.75
C SER A 104 0.31 2.66 3.59
N PRO A 105 0.15 1.99 2.43
CA PRO A 105 -0.77 2.44 1.40
C PRO A 105 -2.21 2.50 1.95
N ALA A 106 -3.01 3.43 1.43
CA ALA A 106 -4.38 3.64 1.86
C ALA A 106 -5.43 2.91 1.01
N ASP A 107 -4.98 2.12 0.02
CA ASP A 107 -5.81 1.51 -1.01
C ASP A 107 -5.67 -0.01 -1.13
N HIS A 108 -5.04 -0.63 -0.14
CA HIS A 108 -4.89 -2.08 -0.03
C HIS A 108 -5.93 -2.68 0.93
N ILE A 109 -6.32 -3.93 0.69
CA ILE A 109 -7.15 -4.69 1.63
C ILE A 109 -6.31 -5.63 2.51
N VAL A 110 -6.89 -5.94 3.65
CA VAL A 110 -6.42 -6.94 4.61
C VAL A 110 -7.65 -7.66 5.12
N LEU A 111 -7.71 -8.99 4.97
CA LEU A 111 -8.86 -9.78 5.38
C LEU A 111 -8.77 -10.20 6.86
N ASP A 112 -7.61 -10.65 7.32
CA ASP A 112 -7.38 -10.97 8.72
C ASP A 112 -6.73 -9.79 9.46
N VAL A 113 -7.60 -8.91 9.97
CA VAL A 113 -7.19 -7.71 10.71
C VAL A 113 -6.51 -8.06 12.03
N ASN A 114 -6.85 -9.17 12.68
CA ASN A 114 -6.24 -9.56 13.94
C ASN A 114 -4.79 -10.00 13.75
N THR A 115 -4.54 -10.89 12.80
CA THR A 115 -3.17 -11.27 12.42
C THR A 115 -2.36 -10.06 11.95
N PHE A 116 -2.96 -9.16 11.15
CA PHE A 116 -2.31 -7.91 10.76
C PHE A 116 -1.84 -7.08 11.96
N ARG A 117 -2.72 -6.88 12.96
CA ARG A 117 -2.39 -6.12 14.18
C ARG A 117 -1.26 -6.72 14.98
N GLU A 118 -1.24 -8.04 15.11
CA GLU A 118 -0.12 -8.75 15.77
C GLU A 118 1.20 -8.55 15.01
N VAL A 119 1.18 -8.68 13.67
CA VAL A 119 2.34 -8.45 12.81
C VAL A 119 2.86 -7.02 12.95
N ILE A 120 1.98 -6.01 12.95
CA ILE A 120 2.38 -4.60 13.13
C ILE A 120 2.97 -4.37 14.53
N LYS A 121 2.34 -4.90 15.59
CA LYS A 121 2.86 -4.80 16.95
C LYS A 121 4.27 -5.39 17.07
N ASN A 122 4.45 -6.60 16.57
CA ASN A 122 5.75 -7.28 16.56
C ASN A 122 6.79 -6.52 15.72
N SER A 123 6.37 -5.92 14.62
CA SER A 123 7.23 -5.11 13.75
C SER A 123 7.70 -3.84 14.45
N LEU A 124 6.82 -3.15 15.17
CA LEU A 124 7.16 -1.98 15.96
C LEU A 124 8.14 -2.32 17.08
N GLU A 125 7.92 -3.41 17.81
CA GLU A 125 8.82 -3.91 18.85
C GLU A 125 10.20 -4.26 18.28
N PHE A 126 10.24 -4.88 17.08
CA PHE A 126 11.50 -5.20 16.42
C PHE A 126 12.31 -3.96 16.02
N THR A 127 11.66 -2.89 15.56
CA THR A 127 12.32 -1.68 15.01
C THR A 127 12.59 -0.61 16.05
N GLU A 128 11.98 -0.65 17.24
CA GLU A 128 11.97 0.43 18.24
C GLU A 128 13.38 0.95 18.59
N ASN A 129 14.34 0.05 18.84
CA ASN A 129 15.70 0.41 19.25
C ASN A 129 16.75 -0.07 18.24
N ARG A 130 16.38 -0.19 16.96
CA ARG A 130 17.28 -0.67 15.91
C ARG A 130 17.31 0.29 14.74
N ASP A 131 18.51 0.53 14.22
CA ASP A 131 18.72 1.31 12.98
C ASP A 131 18.46 0.40 11.75
N VAL A 132 17.23 -0.07 11.59
CA VAL A 132 16.81 -0.99 10.50
C VAL A 132 15.55 -0.51 9.82
N ILE A 133 15.32 -1.02 8.62
CA ILE A 133 14.09 -0.87 7.85
C ILE A 133 13.41 -2.23 7.82
N LEU A 134 12.19 -2.34 8.31
CA LEU A 134 11.41 -3.56 8.21
C LEU A 134 10.30 -3.38 7.18
N THR A 135 10.13 -4.36 6.29
CA THR A 135 8.98 -4.44 5.38
C THR A 135 8.22 -5.73 5.58
N LEU A 136 6.93 -5.73 5.24
CA LEU A 136 6.12 -6.94 5.28
C LEU A 136 6.17 -7.65 3.94
N GLY A 137 6.43 -8.96 3.99
CA GLY A 137 6.52 -9.83 2.83
C GLY A 137 5.37 -10.81 2.75
N MET A 138 4.66 -10.82 1.60
CA MET A 138 3.55 -11.75 1.35
C MET A 138 4.02 -12.95 0.54
N MET A 139 3.54 -14.16 0.86
CA MET A 139 3.89 -15.37 0.12
C MET A 139 3.38 -15.28 -1.33
N PRO A 140 4.25 -15.39 -2.33
CA PRO A 140 3.82 -15.34 -3.72
C PRO A 140 3.04 -16.62 -4.08
N THR A 141 1.86 -16.44 -4.67
CA THR A 141 1.00 -17.53 -5.13
C THR A 141 0.94 -17.66 -6.67
N ARG A 142 1.47 -16.65 -7.38
CA ARG A 142 1.50 -16.57 -8.85
C ARG A 142 2.65 -15.66 -9.31
N PRO A 143 3.07 -15.72 -10.59
CA PRO A 143 4.12 -14.85 -11.11
C PRO A 143 3.59 -13.45 -11.44
N GLU A 144 3.36 -12.64 -10.38
CA GLU A 144 2.84 -11.28 -10.50
C GLU A 144 3.94 -10.30 -10.94
N THR A 145 3.69 -9.53 -11.99
CA THR A 145 4.64 -8.55 -12.53
C THR A 145 4.38 -7.12 -12.05
N GLY A 146 3.28 -6.91 -11.36
CA GLY A 146 2.91 -5.61 -10.79
C GLY A 146 3.51 -5.33 -9.41
N TYR A 147 4.12 -6.34 -8.77
CA TYR A 147 4.64 -6.24 -7.41
C TYR A 147 6.17 -6.23 -7.36
N GLY A 148 6.71 -5.63 -6.30
CA GLY A 148 8.10 -5.83 -5.91
C GLY A 148 8.30 -7.21 -5.28
N TYR A 149 9.47 -7.82 -5.51
CA TYR A 149 9.88 -9.08 -4.92
C TYR A 149 11.06 -8.87 -3.97
N ILE A 150 10.99 -9.51 -2.82
CA ILE A 150 11.98 -9.44 -1.74
C ILE A 150 12.58 -10.82 -1.56
N LYS A 151 13.88 -10.97 -1.80
CA LYS A 151 14.61 -12.20 -1.49
C LYS A 151 15.11 -12.13 -0.05
N ALA A 152 14.64 -13.03 0.79
CA ALA A 152 15.16 -13.18 2.14
C ALA A 152 16.49 -13.93 2.12
N CYS A 153 17.45 -13.50 2.95
CA CYS A 153 18.62 -14.33 3.22
C CYS A 153 18.14 -15.66 3.77
N GLY A 154 18.55 -16.76 3.14
CA GLY A 154 18.21 -18.08 3.59
C GLY A 154 18.70 -18.27 5.02
N CYS A 155 17.82 -18.58 5.96
CA CYS A 155 18.20 -19.42 7.09
C CYS A 155 18.52 -20.79 6.46
N GLN A 156 19.78 -21.02 6.06
CA GLN A 156 20.22 -22.37 5.84
C GLN A 156 19.99 -23.11 7.16
N GLN A 157 19.08 -24.08 7.12
CA GLN A 157 19.01 -25.10 8.15
C GLN A 157 20.46 -25.53 8.42
N THR A 158 20.88 -25.34 9.66
CA THR A 158 22.13 -25.80 10.26
C THR A 158 23.00 -26.67 9.36
N THR A 159 24.10 -26.09 8.86
CA THR A 159 25.28 -26.93 8.53
C THR A 159 25.88 -27.42 9.81
N ASP A 160 26.42 -28.67 9.81
CA ASP A 160 26.96 -29.47 10.93
C ASP A 160 28.04 -28.79 11.82
N ASN A 161 28.28 -27.50 11.72
CA ASN A 161 29.33 -26.80 12.48
C ASN A 161 28.83 -25.65 13.39
N GLY A 162 27.58 -25.65 13.83
CA GLY A 162 27.17 -25.04 15.11
C GLY A 162 27.45 -23.53 15.30
N GLN A 163 27.68 -22.70 14.27
CA GLN A 163 27.81 -21.24 14.41
C GLN A 163 26.52 -20.54 13.99
N GLN A 164 25.69 -20.27 14.97
CA GLN A 164 24.45 -19.52 14.89
C GLN A 164 24.78 -18.01 14.83
N LEU A 165 24.62 -17.38 13.66
CA LEU A 165 24.84 -15.93 13.46
C LEU A 165 23.64 -15.06 13.90
N CYS A 166 22.67 -15.61 14.63
CA CYS A 166 21.56 -14.88 15.25
C CYS A 166 21.57 -15.13 16.76
N ARG A 167 22.52 -14.54 17.47
CA ARG A 167 22.46 -14.43 18.94
C ARG A 167 21.66 -13.20 19.32
N ASP A 168 20.65 -13.39 20.17
CA ASP A 168 19.70 -12.44 20.75
C ASP A 168 18.39 -12.30 19.97
N VAL A 169 17.64 -13.41 19.84
CA VAL A 169 16.35 -13.41 19.13
C VAL A 169 15.25 -13.73 20.12
N THR A 170 14.42 -12.73 20.43
CA THR A 170 13.08 -12.97 21.02
C THR A 170 12.28 -13.88 20.05
N PRO A 171 11.27 -14.64 20.50
CA PRO A 171 10.47 -15.53 19.63
C PRO A 171 9.89 -14.82 18.38
N VAL A 172 9.67 -13.52 18.45
CA VAL A 172 9.19 -12.68 17.34
C VAL A 172 10.26 -12.50 16.27
N ALA A 173 11.51 -12.32 16.66
CA ALA A 173 12.60 -12.06 15.72
C ALA A 173 13.06 -13.33 14.95
N SER A 174 12.61 -14.53 15.34
CA SER A 174 12.93 -15.78 14.62
C SER A 174 12.34 -15.85 13.20
N ASN A 175 11.28 -15.07 12.92
CA ASN A 175 10.60 -15.05 11.64
C ASN A 175 10.97 -13.80 10.78
N ILE A 176 11.84 -12.92 11.28
CA ILE A 176 12.28 -11.72 10.54
C ILE A 176 13.63 -12.01 9.91
N HIS A 177 13.73 -11.84 8.60
CA HIS A 177 14.92 -12.18 7.82
C HIS A 177 15.58 -10.94 7.25
N LYS A 178 16.90 -10.93 7.16
CA LYS A 178 17.62 -9.90 6.41
C LYS A 178 17.28 -10.03 4.91
N VAL A 179 17.12 -8.90 4.22
CA VAL A 179 16.88 -8.91 2.79
C VAL A 179 18.20 -9.06 2.05
N GLU A 180 18.27 -10.04 1.14
CA GLU A 180 19.40 -10.27 0.25
C GLU A 180 19.28 -9.39 -1.01
N ALA A 181 18.07 -9.33 -1.59
CA ALA A 181 17.77 -8.54 -2.76
C ALA A 181 16.33 -8.02 -2.75
N PHE A 182 16.15 -6.85 -3.29
CA PHE A 182 14.86 -6.25 -3.55
C PHE A 182 14.75 -5.96 -5.05
N LYS A 183 13.64 -6.38 -5.69
CA LYS A 183 13.45 -6.21 -7.13
C LYS A 183 12.05 -5.73 -7.44
N GLU A 184 11.97 -4.49 -7.89
CA GLU A 184 10.68 -3.87 -8.24
C GLU A 184 10.22 -4.31 -9.62
N LYS A 185 8.98 -4.83 -9.69
CA LYS A 185 8.23 -5.14 -10.92
C LYS A 185 9.05 -5.91 -11.98
N PRO A 186 9.44 -7.16 -11.71
CA PRO A 186 10.19 -7.98 -12.65
C PRO A 186 9.33 -8.32 -13.88
N ASN A 187 9.98 -8.72 -14.97
CA ASN A 187 9.26 -9.32 -16.10
C ASN A 187 8.71 -10.71 -15.74
N LEU A 188 7.80 -11.24 -16.56
CA LEU A 188 7.10 -12.50 -16.30
C LEU A 188 8.05 -13.71 -16.16
N GLU A 189 9.10 -13.79 -16.95
CA GLU A 189 10.07 -14.89 -16.87
C GLU A 189 10.84 -14.84 -15.55
N THR A 190 11.28 -13.67 -15.15
CA THR A 190 11.94 -13.44 -13.86
C THR A 190 10.98 -13.75 -12.69
N ALA A 191 9.72 -13.31 -12.76
CA ALA A 191 8.74 -13.62 -11.73
C ALA A 191 8.48 -15.13 -11.59
N LYS A 192 8.42 -15.88 -12.70
CA LYS A 192 8.33 -17.35 -12.69
C LYS A 192 9.56 -17.99 -12.07
N SER A 193 10.78 -17.48 -12.38
CA SER A 193 11.99 -18.03 -11.77
C SER A 193 12.03 -17.84 -10.26
N TYR A 194 11.55 -16.70 -9.75
CA TYR A 194 11.48 -16.43 -8.31
C TYR A 194 10.53 -17.39 -7.57
N LEU A 195 9.39 -17.74 -8.18
CA LEU A 195 8.49 -18.74 -7.61
C LEU A 195 9.14 -20.13 -7.56
N ASN A 196 9.84 -20.52 -8.61
CA ASN A 196 10.51 -21.84 -8.71
C ASN A 196 11.70 -21.95 -7.76
N GLU A 197 12.48 -20.87 -7.60
CA GLU A 197 13.63 -20.82 -6.69
C GLU A 197 13.19 -20.84 -5.22
N GLY A 198 12.06 -20.20 -4.90
CA GLY A 198 11.58 -20.02 -3.53
C GLY A 198 12.37 -18.96 -2.75
N GLY A 199 11.94 -18.67 -1.50
CA GLY A 199 12.58 -17.67 -0.65
C GLY A 199 12.34 -16.23 -1.04
N TYR A 200 11.41 -15.99 -1.98
CA TYR A 200 10.94 -14.66 -2.36
C TYR A 200 9.57 -14.37 -1.75
N TYR A 201 9.35 -13.10 -1.45
CA TYR A 201 8.08 -12.56 -0.95
C TYR A 201 7.66 -11.37 -1.79
N TRP A 202 6.36 -11.15 -1.96
CA TRP A 202 5.86 -9.90 -2.51
C TRP A 202 6.00 -8.77 -1.50
N ASN A 203 6.43 -7.61 -1.94
CA ASN A 203 6.47 -6.41 -1.13
C ASN A 203 5.04 -5.87 -0.91
N ALA A 204 4.57 -5.87 0.33
CA ALA A 204 3.27 -5.31 0.68
C ALA A 204 3.22 -3.77 0.63
N GLY A 205 4.37 -3.10 0.44
CA GLY A 205 4.46 -1.64 0.49
C GLY A 205 4.23 -1.06 1.89
N ILE A 206 4.32 -1.89 2.93
CA ILE A 206 4.22 -1.49 4.33
C ILE A 206 5.62 -1.50 4.93
N PHE A 207 6.07 -0.33 5.42
CA PHE A 207 7.43 -0.14 5.94
C PHE A 207 7.38 0.32 7.38
N ILE A 208 8.24 -0.25 8.22
CA ILE A 208 8.35 0.08 9.64
C ILE A 208 9.80 0.44 9.95
N TRP A 209 10.03 1.62 10.44
CA TRP A 209 11.35 2.14 10.83
C TRP A 209 11.23 3.39 11.70
N ASN A 210 12.21 3.68 12.51
CA ASN A 210 12.17 4.90 13.32
C ASN A 210 12.43 6.17 12.50
N ALA A 211 11.89 7.31 12.93
CA ALA A 211 11.94 8.58 12.21
C ALA A 211 13.38 9.03 11.95
N LYS A 212 14.28 8.86 12.92
CA LYS A 212 15.72 9.17 12.80
C LYS A 212 16.38 8.35 11.70
N MET A 213 16.03 7.05 11.60
CA MET A 213 16.58 6.17 10.57
C MET A 213 16.09 6.56 9.19
N VAL A 214 14.81 6.96 9.03
CA VAL A 214 14.27 7.47 7.74
C VAL A 214 15.11 8.65 7.26
N VAL A 215 15.21 9.70 8.10
CA VAL A 215 15.93 10.94 7.77
C VAL A 215 17.38 10.66 7.43
N LYS A 216 18.08 9.85 8.23
CA LYS A 216 19.48 9.46 8.01
C LYS A 216 19.66 8.69 6.69
N THR A 217 18.76 7.74 6.42
CA THR A 217 18.86 6.90 5.23
C THR A 217 18.62 7.70 3.96
N ILE A 218 17.59 8.56 3.94
CA ILE A 218 17.30 9.42 2.79
C ILE A 218 18.43 10.42 2.57
N ALA A 219 18.99 11.02 3.62
CA ALA A 219 20.14 11.91 3.50
C ALA A 219 21.36 11.22 2.84
N ASN A 220 21.58 9.94 3.14
CA ASN A 220 22.70 9.18 2.59
C ASN A 220 22.45 8.67 1.16
N LEU A 221 21.25 8.20 0.85
CA LEU A 221 20.95 7.52 -0.41
C LEU A 221 20.32 8.43 -1.48
N VAL A 222 19.67 9.53 -1.06
CA VAL A 222 18.95 10.48 -1.93
C VAL A 222 19.21 11.92 -1.44
N PRO A 223 20.48 12.39 -1.47
CA PRO A 223 20.86 13.70 -0.92
C PRO A 223 20.10 14.87 -1.55
N ASP A 224 19.72 14.75 -2.83
CA ASP A 224 18.93 15.79 -3.50
C ASP A 224 17.54 15.95 -2.86
N LEU A 225 16.90 14.84 -2.46
CA LEU A 225 15.63 14.89 -1.74
C LEU A 225 15.81 15.47 -0.33
N ALA A 226 16.85 15.02 0.39
CA ALA A 226 17.15 15.51 1.73
C ALA A 226 17.39 17.03 1.74
N SER A 227 18.14 17.57 0.76
CA SER A 227 18.45 19.01 0.68
C SER A 227 17.20 19.89 0.51
N VAL A 228 16.18 19.40 -0.22
CA VAL A 228 14.89 20.08 -0.34
C VAL A 228 14.23 20.17 1.04
N PHE A 229 14.20 19.07 1.78
CA PHE A 229 13.59 19.05 3.10
C PHE A 229 14.42 19.71 4.19
N ASP A 230 15.74 19.85 4.03
CA ASP A 230 16.58 20.71 4.90
C ASP A 230 16.16 22.18 4.78
N THR A 231 15.69 22.59 3.59
CA THR A 231 15.15 23.95 3.35
C THR A 231 13.74 24.10 3.95
N ILE A 232 12.90 23.06 3.88
CA ILE A 232 11.50 23.09 4.35
C ILE A 232 11.41 22.95 5.87
N ALA A 233 12.19 22.07 6.48
CA ALA A 233 12.03 21.64 7.87
C ALA A 233 12.05 22.78 8.92
N PRO A 234 12.82 23.87 8.78
CA PRO A 234 12.78 25.00 9.71
C PRO A 234 11.43 25.70 9.82
N TYR A 235 10.55 25.49 8.83
CA TYR A 235 9.23 26.13 8.78
C TYR A 235 8.09 25.21 9.24
N PHE A 236 8.35 23.94 9.54
CA PHE A 236 7.32 23.04 10.07
C PHE A 236 6.66 23.62 11.32
N TYR A 237 5.34 23.47 11.40
CA TYR A 237 4.51 23.97 12.49
C TYR A 237 4.49 25.50 12.63
N THR A 238 4.85 26.25 11.59
CA THR A 238 4.71 27.72 11.51
C THR A 238 3.68 28.11 10.46
N ASP A 239 3.21 29.36 10.52
CA ASP A 239 2.23 29.90 9.53
C ASP A 239 2.81 29.94 8.11
N LYS A 240 4.14 29.87 7.95
CA LYS A 240 4.83 29.86 6.65
C LYS A 240 4.93 28.46 6.02
N GLU A 241 4.64 27.42 6.76
CA GLU A 241 4.80 26.05 6.27
C GLU A 241 4.08 25.81 4.93
N PRO A 242 2.79 26.17 4.73
CA PRO A 242 2.10 25.91 3.47
C PRO A 242 2.76 26.62 2.27
N GLU A 243 3.21 27.86 2.45
CA GLU A 243 3.90 28.61 1.40
C GLU A 243 5.21 27.92 1.01
N ILE A 244 6.02 27.55 1.99
CA ILE A 244 7.33 26.93 1.77
C ILE A 244 7.19 25.54 1.16
N ILE A 245 6.21 24.73 1.59
CA ILE A 245 5.89 23.44 0.96
C ILE A 245 5.51 23.64 -0.49
N ASN A 246 4.61 24.57 -0.81
CA ASN A 246 4.20 24.87 -2.19
C ASN A 246 5.36 25.32 -3.08
N GLN A 247 6.32 26.04 -2.52
CA GLN A 247 7.48 26.52 -3.25
C GLN A 247 8.51 25.42 -3.53
N TYR A 248 8.86 24.62 -2.53
CA TYR A 248 10.01 23.71 -2.61
C TYR A 248 9.65 22.25 -2.90
N PHE A 249 8.53 21.74 -2.42
CA PHE A 249 8.14 20.35 -2.65
C PHE A 249 8.08 19.97 -4.15
N PRO A 250 7.64 20.85 -5.09
CA PRO A 250 7.69 20.54 -6.52
C PRO A 250 9.09 20.31 -7.09
N THR A 251 10.15 20.71 -6.38
CA THR A 251 11.55 20.46 -6.80
C THR A 251 12.07 19.08 -6.37
N CYS A 252 11.31 18.34 -5.54
CA CYS A 252 11.70 16.99 -5.14
C CYS A 252 11.87 16.07 -6.34
N PRO A 253 12.84 15.15 -6.33
CA PRO A 253 12.95 14.10 -7.33
C PRO A 253 11.68 13.24 -7.34
N ASN A 254 11.22 12.85 -8.53
CA ASN A 254 10.06 11.96 -8.69
C ASN A 254 10.53 10.50 -8.64
N ILE A 255 10.60 9.93 -7.45
CA ILE A 255 11.14 8.59 -7.23
C ILE A 255 10.35 7.84 -6.16
N SER A 256 10.13 6.52 -6.34
CA SER A 256 9.55 5.69 -5.29
C SER A 256 10.56 5.34 -4.20
N ILE A 257 10.08 5.05 -3.01
CA ILE A 257 10.90 4.60 -1.87
C ILE A 257 11.61 3.28 -2.19
N ASP A 258 10.99 2.44 -3.03
CA ASP A 258 11.53 1.15 -3.45
C ASP A 258 12.85 1.35 -4.20
N TYR A 259 12.87 2.20 -5.23
CA TYR A 259 14.10 2.56 -5.98
C TYR A 259 15.04 3.47 -5.22
N ALA A 260 14.49 4.37 -4.38
CA ALA A 260 15.27 5.34 -3.65
C ALA A 260 16.09 4.70 -2.52
N VAL A 261 15.48 3.75 -1.80
CA VAL A 261 15.99 3.19 -0.55
C VAL A 261 16.03 1.67 -0.56
N MET A 262 14.91 0.97 -0.86
CA MET A 262 14.80 -0.46 -0.61
C MET A 262 15.76 -1.29 -1.46
N GLU A 263 15.99 -0.93 -2.72
CA GLU A 263 16.98 -1.60 -3.59
C GLU A 263 18.44 -1.31 -3.22
N LYS A 264 18.71 -0.25 -2.44
CA LYS A 264 20.07 0.23 -2.16
C LYS A 264 20.54 0.01 -0.73
N SER A 265 19.60 0.00 0.21
CA SER A 265 19.94 -0.11 1.64
C SER A 265 20.29 -1.55 2.00
N LYS A 266 21.35 -1.72 2.80
CA LYS A 266 21.79 -3.00 3.37
C LYS A 266 21.10 -3.34 4.69
N GLU A 267 20.35 -2.40 5.25
CA GLU A 267 19.70 -2.54 6.56
C GLU A 267 18.21 -2.84 6.43
N VAL A 268 17.80 -3.49 5.33
CA VAL A 268 16.43 -3.92 5.10
C VAL A 268 16.22 -5.34 5.61
N PHE A 269 15.12 -5.52 6.32
CA PHE A 269 14.62 -6.79 6.83
C PHE A 269 13.21 -7.02 6.31
N VAL A 270 12.81 -8.28 6.17
CA VAL A 270 11.47 -8.69 5.79
C VAL A 270 10.83 -9.54 6.88
N TYR A 271 9.58 -9.24 7.20
CA TYR A 271 8.75 -10.10 8.05
C TYR A 271 7.71 -10.79 7.17
N PRO A 272 7.89 -12.09 6.87
CA PRO A 272 6.89 -12.87 6.17
C PRO A 272 5.60 -12.93 6.97
N ALA A 273 4.48 -12.62 6.32
CA ALA A 273 3.16 -12.61 6.95
C ALA A 273 2.09 -13.10 5.96
N ASP A 274 1.01 -13.63 6.52
CA ASP A 274 -0.19 -13.99 5.76
C ASP A 274 -1.42 -13.51 6.53
N PHE A 275 -2.06 -12.48 6.02
CA PHE A 275 -3.27 -11.89 6.58
C PHE A 275 -4.28 -11.53 5.48
N GLY A 276 -4.21 -12.25 4.34
CA GLY A 276 -5.13 -12.01 3.22
C GLY A 276 -4.95 -10.62 2.60
N TRP A 277 -3.69 -10.24 2.31
CA TRP A 277 -3.35 -8.96 1.70
C TRP A 277 -3.56 -8.96 0.18
N SER A 278 -4.07 -7.84 -0.33
CA SER A 278 -4.05 -7.52 -1.77
C SER A 278 -3.94 -6.01 -1.97
N ASP A 279 -3.19 -5.62 -3.00
CA ASP A 279 -3.14 -4.23 -3.46
C ASP A 279 -4.39 -3.81 -4.24
N LEU A 280 -5.31 -4.76 -4.52
CA LEU A 280 -6.48 -4.54 -5.40
C LEU A 280 -6.08 -3.81 -6.68
N GLY A 281 -5.06 -4.30 -7.38
CA GLY A 281 -4.53 -3.64 -8.58
C GLY A 281 -5.46 -3.69 -9.79
N THR A 282 -6.38 -4.65 -9.83
CA THR A 282 -7.26 -4.94 -10.98
C THR A 282 -8.61 -5.50 -10.53
N TRP A 283 -9.58 -5.53 -11.44
CA TRP A 283 -10.87 -6.20 -11.25
C TRP A 283 -10.71 -7.69 -10.99
N GLY A 284 -9.75 -8.34 -11.65
CA GLY A 284 -9.42 -9.74 -11.39
C GLY A 284 -8.92 -9.97 -9.98
N SER A 285 -8.13 -9.06 -9.41
CA SER A 285 -7.72 -9.15 -8.01
C SER A 285 -8.91 -8.93 -7.05
N LEU A 286 -9.83 -8.00 -7.35
CA LEU A 286 -11.05 -7.82 -6.57
C LEU A 286 -11.92 -9.09 -6.60
N TYR A 287 -12.10 -9.69 -7.78
CA TYR A 287 -12.87 -10.92 -7.96
C TYR A 287 -12.42 -12.05 -7.02
N THR A 288 -11.13 -12.19 -6.77
CA THR A 288 -10.59 -13.23 -5.88
C THR A 288 -10.87 -12.98 -4.39
N HIS A 289 -11.33 -11.78 -4.02
CA HIS A 289 -11.59 -11.38 -2.64
C HIS A 289 -13.08 -11.15 -2.33
N LEU A 290 -13.95 -11.33 -3.33
CA LEU A 290 -15.39 -11.28 -3.15
C LEU A 290 -15.98 -12.68 -3.04
N ASP A 291 -17.10 -12.82 -2.32
CA ASP A 291 -17.88 -14.04 -2.29
C ASP A 291 -18.38 -14.37 -3.68
N GLN A 292 -18.31 -15.63 -4.07
CA GLN A 292 -18.72 -16.13 -5.38
C GLN A 292 -19.93 -17.04 -5.25
N ASP A 293 -20.86 -16.94 -6.20
CA ASP A 293 -21.99 -17.85 -6.32
C ASP A 293 -21.56 -19.23 -6.88
N GLU A 294 -22.52 -20.16 -7.02
CA GLU A 294 -22.30 -21.53 -7.53
C GLU A 294 -21.74 -21.57 -8.97
N ASN A 295 -21.85 -20.48 -9.73
CA ASN A 295 -21.32 -20.32 -11.07
C ASN A 295 -20.03 -19.46 -11.08
N ASN A 296 -19.40 -19.25 -9.94
CA ASN A 296 -18.21 -18.42 -9.76
C ASN A 296 -18.42 -16.95 -10.20
N ASN A 297 -19.63 -16.39 -10.05
CA ASN A 297 -19.82 -14.95 -10.23
C ASN A 297 -19.67 -14.24 -8.89
N ALA A 298 -18.97 -13.12 -8.89
CA ALA A 298 -18.83 -12.22 -7.74
C ALA A 298 -19.66 -10.96 -7.99
N SER A 299 -20.50 -10.56 -7.03
CA SER A 299 -21.42 -9.43 -7.21
C SER A 299 -21.38 -8.46 -6.02
N VAL A 300 -21.27 -7.17 -6.32
CA VAL A 300 -21.42 -6.07 -5.36
C VAL A 300 -22.60 -5.19 -5.83
N GLY A 301 -23.67 -5.18 -5.04
CA GLY A 301 -24.92 -4.47 -5.31
C GLY A 301 -26.14 -5.26 -4.86
N GLN A 302 -27.29 -4.60 -4.67
CA GLN A 302 -28.48 -5.21 -4.08
C GLN A 302 -29.48 -5.78 -5.13
N ASN A 303 -29.54 -5.21 -6.32
CA ASN A 303 -30.57 -5.49 -7.32
C ASN A 303 -30.01 -6.17 -8.58
N ILE A 304 -29.09 -7.15 -8.40
CA ILE A 304 -28.42 -7.86 -9.50
C ILE A 304 -29.09 -9.21 -9.70
N LYS A 305 -29.44 -9.54 -10.95
CA LYS A 305 -29.91 -10.85 -11.36
C LYS A 305 -29.05 -11.39 -12.50
N LEU A 306 -28.38 -12.51 -12.26
CA LEU A 306 -27.56 -13.21 -13.24
C LEU A 306 -28.34 -14.43 -13.77
N ILE A 307 -28.35 -14.62 -15.07
CA ILE A 307 -29.02 -15.75 -15.77
C ILE A 307 -28.00 -16.34 -16.71
N ASP A 308 -27.65 -17.61 -16.53
CA ASP A 308 -26.68 -18.33 -17.37
C ASP A 308 -25.32 -17.60 -17.47
N CYS A 309 -24.93 -16.86 -16.41
CA CYS A 309 -23.64 -16.18 -16.32
C CYS A 309 -22.63 -17.01 -15.53
N LYS A 310 -21.33 -16.94 -15.91
CA LYS A 310 -20.25 -17.64 -15.24
C LYS A 310 -19.01 -16.77 -15.12
N ASN A 311 -18.24 -16.97 -14.05
CA ASN A 311 -16.93 -16.35 -13.84
C ASN A 311 -16.92 -14.81 -13.97
N CYS A 312 -18.07 -14.14 -13.79
CA CYS A 312 -18.18 -12.70 -13.95
C CYS A 312 -17.92 -11.96 -12.64
N VAL A 313 -17.44 -10.73 -12.74
CA VAL A 313 -17.43 -9.77 -11.63
C VAL A 313 -18.41 -8.63 -11.97
N VAL A 314 -19.38 -8.41 -11.10
CA VAL A 314 -20.43 -7.40 -11.28
C VAL A 314 -20.40 -6.43 -10.13
N HIS A 315 -20.13 -5.17 -10.41
CA HIS A 315 -20.09 -4.10 -9.41
C HIS A 315 -21.04 -2.97 -9.83
N THR A 316 -22.28 -3.05 -9.34
CA THR A 316 -23.35 -2.10 -9.62
C THR A 316 -24.01 -1.67 -8.31
N PRO A 317 -23.35 -0.77 -7.51
CA PRO A 317 -23.80 -0.41 -6.17
C PRO A 317 -25.06 0.46 -6.16
N SER A 318 -25.51 0.94 -7.33
CA SER A 318 -26.74 1.73 -7.46
C SER A 318 -27.99 0.90 -7.12
N GLU A 319 -29.10 1.57 -6.77
CA GLU A 319 -30.40 0.91 -6.57
C GLU A 319 -31.05 0.41 -7.87
N ARG A 320 -30.41 0.65 -9.00
CA ARG A 320 -30.89 0.22 -10.32
C ARG A 320 -30.96 -1.30 -10.38
N LYS A 321 -32.08 -1.80 -10.92
CA LYS A 321 -32.20 -3.23 -11.23
C LYS A 321 -31.36 -3.57 -12.45
N VAL A 322 -30.40 -4.48 -12.28
CA VAL A 322 -29.51 -4.99 -13.32
C VAL A 322 -29.81 -6.46 -13.58
N VAL A 323 -30.09 -6.80 -14.84
CA VAL A 323 -30.32 -8.20 -15.27
C VAL A 323 -29.30 -8.49 -16.37
N ILE A 324 -28.51 -9.53 -16.18
CA ILE A 324 -27.45 -9.95 -17.10
C ILE A 324 -27.69 -11.40 -17.49
N GLN A 325 -27.62 -11.72 -18.79
CA GLN A 325 -27.78 -13.07 -19.29
C GLN A 325 -26.63 -13.46 -20.21
N GLY A 326 -26.15 -14.70 -20.03
CA GLY A 326 -25.29 -15.41 -20.98
C GLY A 326 -23.85 -14.90 -21.07
N LEU A 327 -23.35 -14.16 -20.08
CA LEU A 327 -21.95 -13.71 -20.06
C LEU A 327 -21.06 -14.71 -19.32
N ASP A 328 -19.87 -14.94 -19.86
CA ASP A 328 -18.82 -15.76 -19.23
C ASP A 328 -17.48 -15.01 -19.25
N ASN A 329 -16.86 -14.86 -18.08
CA ASN A 329 -15.59 -14.21 -17.88
C ASN A 329 -15.58 -12.68 -18.19
N TYR A 330 -16.60 -11.95 -17.71
CA TYR A 330 -16.77 -10.52 -17.93
C TYR A 330 -16.64 -9.70 -16.64
N ILE A 331 -16.24 -8.45 -16.82
CA ILE A 331 -16.34 -7.35 -15.86
C ILE A 331 -17.55 -6.52 -16.26
N ILE A 332 -18.46 -6.29 -15.32
CA ILE A 332 -19.60 -5.40 -15.44
C ILE A 332 -19.51 -4.40 -14.27
N ALA A 333 -19.22 -3.14 -14.55
CA ALA A 333 -19.03 -2.14 -13.51
C ALA A 333 -19.79 -0.86 -13.85
N GLU A 334 -20.52 -0.33 -12.87
CA GLU A 334 -21.27 0.91 -13.00
C GLU A 334 -20.80 1.93 -11.97
N SER A 335 -20.59 3.16 -12.43
CA SER A 335 -20.38 4.32 -11.55
C SER A 335 -20.95 5.56 -12.22
N ASP A 336 -21.71 6.35 -11.47
CA ASP A 336 -22.42 7.53 -11.97
C ASP A 336 -23.21 7.22 -13.25
N ASN A 337 -22.88 7.84 -14.38
CA ASN A 337 -23.55 7.65 -15.67
C ASN A 337 -22.77 6.71 -16.60
N THR A 338 -21.79 5.97 -16.09
CA THR A 338 -20.93 5.10 -16.90
C THR A 338 -21.16 3.65 -16.57
N LEU A 339 -21.40 2.83 -17.60
CA LEU A 339 -21.44 1.37 -17.51
C LEU A 339 -20.32 0.77 -18.35
N LEU A 340 -19.42 0.05 -17.72
CA LEU A 340 -18.38 -0.75 -18.36
C LEU A 340 -18.82 -2.20 -18.46
N ILE A 341 -18.69 -2.79 -19.66
CA ILE A 341 -18.80 -4.24 -19.87
C ILE A 341 -17.61 -4.65 -20.74
N CYS A 342 -16.71 -5.45 -20.18
CA CYS A 342 -15.53 -5.93 -20.91
C CYS A 342 -15.13 -7.32 -20.43
N ARG A 343 -14.28 -8.03 -21.19
CA ARG A 343 -13.72 -9.30 -20.77
C ARG A 343 -12.71 -9.12 -19.66
N LYS A 344 -12.62 -10.04 -18.71
CA LYS A 344 -11.59 -9.98 -17.63
C LYS A 344 -10.17 -10.00 -18.20
N GLU A 345 -9.92 -10.72 -19.29
CA GLU A 345 -8.61 -10.78 -19.95
C GLU A 345 -8.12 -9.41 -20.50
N ASP A 346 -9.07 -8.49 -20.77
CA ASP A 346 -8.78 -7.14 -21.29
C ASP A 346 -8.66 -6.08 -20.18
N GLU A 347 -8.72 -6.45 -18.90
CA GLU A 347 -8.73 -5.51 -17.76
C GLU A 347 -7.57 -4.51 -17.74
N GLN A 348 -6.41 -4.86 -18.29
CA GLN A 348 -5.25 -3.97 -18.35
C GLN A 348 -5.45 -2.82 -19.34
N GLN A 349 -6.38 -2.93 -20.29
CA GLN A 349 -6.69 -1.91 -21.30
C GLN A 349 -7.69 -0.86 -20.74
N ILE A 350 -8.39 -1.15 -19.65
CA ILE A 350 -9.41 -0.26 -19.05
C ILE A 350 -8.87 1.16 -18.83
N LYS A 351 -7.62 1.29 -18.38
CA LYS A 351 -6.95 2.58 -18.18
C LYS A 351 -6.87 3.45 -19.45
N ASP A 352 -6.89 2.83 -20.63
CA ASP A 352 -6.79 3.53 -21.92
C ASP A 352 -8.16 3.95 -22.47
N TRP A 353 -9.27 3.39 -21.95
CA TRP A 353 -10.65 3.71 -22.36
C TRP A 353 -11.25 4.89 -21.61
N GLN A 354 -10.56 5.43 -20.61
CA GLN A 354 -10.96 6.63 -19.86
C GLN A 354 -10.80 7.96 -20.64
N LYS A 355 -10.13 7.92 -21.80
CA LYS A 355 -9.72 9.11 -22.58
C LYS A 355 -10.83 9.65 -23.46
#